data_96284e6eabab664b12972a1fdb3ef59f
#
_entry.id   96284e6eabab664b12972a1fdb3ef59f
#
_cell.length_a   1.000
_cell.length_b   1.000
_cell.length_c   1.000
_cell.angle_alpha   90.00
_cell.angle_beta   90.00
_cell.angle_gamma   90.00
#
_symmetry.space_group_name_H-M   'P 1'
#
loop_
_entity.id
_entity.type
_entity.pdbx_description
1 polymer ?
#
loop_
_entity_poly.entity_id
_entity_poly.type
_entity_poly.pdbx_seq_one_letter_code
_entity_poly.pdbx_strand_id
1 'polypeptide(L)'
;MVLEMRKMKDSGIEWIGEIPEGWEITRLKYLADFEPTCDTSYLTDESKITYTPMECVKNGGFENRSALYGNLSHTLTPFQNGDIAMAKVTPCFENGNIAIMDNLFSGFGLGSSELFIFRPKSISTRYFFYWLQNKAFVARACSTMTGTGGLKRISPSFIRNCPVHCPSTDEQTKISDYLDAKCSKIDDLLTSVHASIEEYKKLKQAVITQTVTKGVRG
;
A
#
# COMPACT_ATOMS: atom_id res chain seq x y z
N MET A 1 -4.19 8.72 -30.97
CA MET A 1 -4.31 7.26 -30.72
C MET A 1 -5.77 7.04 -30.34
N VAL A 2 -6.57 6.53 -31.27
CA VAL A 2 -7.99 6.19 -31.04
C VAL A 2 -7.95 5.03 -30.04
N LEU A 3 -8.48 5.23 -28.84
CA LEU A 3 -8.74 4.14 -27.90
C LEU A 3 -9.80 3.26 -28.56
N GLU A 4 -9.41 2.12 -29.12
CA GLU A 4 -10.38 1.08 -29.45
C GLU A 4 -11.21 0.82 -28.21
N MET A 5 -12.52 1.07 -28.31
CA MET A 5 -13.44 0.81 -27.21
C MET A 5 -13.45 -0.70 -26.98
N ARG A 6 -12.86 -1.14 -25.88
CA ARG A 6 -12.91 -2.55 -25.47
C ARG A 6 -14.35 -2.97 -25.23
N LYS A 7 -14.67 -4.17 -25.66
CA LYS A 7 -15.93 -4.78 -25.28
C LYS A 7 -15.94 -5.02 -23.79
N MET A 8 -16.98 -4.58 -23.12
CA MET A 8 -17.19 -4.71 -21.68
C MET A 8 -18.27 -5.75 -21.41
N LYS A 9 -18.20 -6.38 -20.25
CA LYS A 9 -19.24 -7.28 -19.72
C LYS A 9 -19.53 -6.92 -18.27
N ASP A 10 -20.76 -7.18 -17.84
CA ASP A 10 -21.11 -7.08 -16.42
C ASP A 10 -20.31 -8.13 -15.63
N SER A 11 -19.69 -7.68 -14.55
CA SER A 11 -18.94 -8.54 -13.63
C SER A 11 -19.85 -9.44 -12.78
N GLY A 12 -21.13 -9.15 -12.69
CA GLY A 12 -22.07 -9.76 -11.75
C GLY A 12 -21.87 -9.31 -10.30
N ILE A 13 -21.03 -8.30 -10.07
CA ILE A 13 -20.69 -7.80 -8.74
C ILE A 13 -20.90 -6.28 -8.71
N GLU A 14 -21.92 -5.85 -8.00
CA GLU A 14 -22.40 -4.46 -7.99
C GLU A 14 -21.29 -3.41 -7.81
N TRP A 15 -20.38 -3.60 -6.86
CA TRP A 15 -19.33 -2.62 -6.57
C TRP A 15 -18.14 -2.67 -7.55
N ILE A 16 -18.02 -3.71 -8.38
CA ILE A 16 -17.03 -3.81 -9.46
C ILE A 16 -17.60 -3.22 -10.75
N GLY A 17 -18.89 -3.47 -11.04
CA GLY A 17 -19.55 -3.02 -12.26
C GLY A 17 -19.08 -3.78 -13.50
N GLU A 18 -18.88 -3.08 -14.60
CA GLU A 18 -18.41 -3.64 -15.86
C GLU A 18 -16.90 -3.82 -15.89
N ILE A 19 -16.46 -4.92 -16.50
CA ILE A 19 -15.05 -5.26 -16.75
C ILE A 19 -14.83 -5.61 -18.21
N PRO A 20 -13.60 -5.52 -18.76
CA PRO A 20 -13.29 -6.01 -20.10
C PRO A 20 -13.72 -7.47 -20.30
N GLU A 21 -14.27 -7.81 -21.47
CA GLU A 21 -14.88 -9.11 -21.75
C GLU A 21 -13.92 -10.30 -21.50
N GLY A 22 -12.60 -10.10 -21.75
CA GLY A 22 -11.56 -11.12 -21.53
C GLY A 22 -11.07 -11.25 -20.09
N TRP A 23 -11.56 -10.44 -19.15
CA TRP A 23 -11.12 -10.53 -17.75
C TRP A 23 -11.95 -11.55 -16.97
N GLU A 24 -11.27 -12.26 -16.08
CA GLU A 24 -11.90 -13.21 -15.17
C GLU A 24 -12.11 -12.60 -13.79
N ILE A 25 -13.04 -13.17 -13.03
CA ILE A 25 -13.24 -12.84 -11.62
C ILE A 25 -12.96 -14.10 -10.81
N THR A 26 -12.14 -13.92 -9.79
CA THR A 26 -11.83 -14.97 -8.83
C THR A 26 -11.80 -14.39 -7.41
N ARG A 27 -11.53 -15.19 -6.40
CA ARG A 27 -11.41 -14.72 -5.02
C ARG A 27 -9.94 -14.52 -4.65
N LEU A 28 -9.67 -13.49 -3.84
CA LEU A 28 -8.33 -13.13 -3.40
C LEU A 28 -7.54 -14.34 -2.87
N LYS A 29 -8.15 -15.21 -2.08
CA LYS A 29 -7.51 -16.42 -1.52
C LYS A 29 -6.93 -17.40 -2.56
N TYR A 30 -7.34 -17.29 -3.83
CA TYR A 30 -6.77 -18.11 -4.91
C TYR A 30 -5.63 -17.42 -5.65
N LEU A 31 -5.45 -16.12 -5.44
CA LEU A 31 -4.43 -15.30 -6.09
C LEU A 31 -3.20 -15.06 -5.21
N ALA A 32 -3.41 -15.00 -3.90
CA ALA A 32 -2.36 -14.71 -2.93
C ALA A 32 -2.59 -15.51 -1.63
N ASP A 33 -1.49 -15.89 -0.97
CA ASP A 33 -1.55 -16.32 0.42
C ASP A 33 -1.83 -15.11 1.30
N PHE A 34 -2.74 -15.27 2.21
CA PHE A 34 -3.13 -14.26 3.18
C PHE A 34 -2.56 -14.63 4.55
N GLU A 35 -1.77 -13.72 5.13
CA GLU A 35 -1.01 -13.95 6.37
C GLU A 35 -0.14 -15.22 6.26
N PRO A 36 0.80 -15.26 5.28
CA PRO A 36 1.63 -16.42 5.03
C PRO A 36 2.60 -16.67 6.18
N THR A 37 2.98 -17.94 6.36
CA THR A 37 4.12 -18.28 7.21
C THR A 37 5.43 -17.96 6.50
N CYS A 38 6.48 -17.65 7.28
CA CYS A 38 7.83 -17.46 6.78
C CYS A 38 8.76 -18.51 7.41
N ASP A 39 9.69 -19.03 6.61
CA ASP A 39 10.78 -19.84 7.15
C ASP A 39 11.77 -18.93 7.86
N THR A 40 12.02 -19.21 9.13
CA THR A 40 12.97 -18.47 9.98
C THR A 40 14.11 -19.37 10.46
N SER A 41 14.23 -20.59 9.94
CA SER A 41 15.22 -21.59 10.38
C SER A 41 16.68 -21.16 10.18
N TYR A 42 16.91 -20.21 9.26
CA TYR A 42 18.22 -19.63 8.95
C TYR A 42 18.57 -18.39 9.79
N LEU A 43 17.63 -17.89 10.62
CA LEU A 43 17.83 -16.71 11.44
C LEU A 43 18.35 -17.12 12.84
N THR A 44 19.25 -16.30 13.36
CA THR A 44 19.73 -16.35 14.74
C THR A 44 19.31 -15.06 15.46
N ASP A 45 19.40 -15.02 16.78
CA ASP A 45 19.09 -13.83 17.56
C ASP A 45 19.88 -12.58 17.12
N GLU A 46 21.09 -12.79 16.58
CA GLU A 46 21.97 -11.73 16.07
C GLU A 46 21.68 -11.35 14.61
N SER A 47 20.79 -12.06 13.93
CA SER A 47 20.43 -11.78 12.56
C SER A 47 19.81 -10.39 12.45
N LYS A 48 20.37 -9.56 11.54
CA LYS A 48 19.82 -8.24 11.23
C LYS A 48 18.65 -8.40 10.26
N ILE A 49 17.46 -8.05 10.69
CA ILE A 49 16.22 -8.14 9.92
C ILE A 49 15.57 -6.77 9.76
N THR A 50 14.58 -6.69 8.89
CA THR A 50 13.75 -5.48 8.75
C THR A 50 12.71 -5.42 9.86
N TYR A 51 12.58 -4.25 10.50
CA TYR A 51 11.52 -3.95 11.46
C TYR A 51 10.66 -2.82 10.95
N THR A 52 9.36 -3.08 10.78
CA THR A 52 8.42 -2.13 10.19
C THR A 52 7.21 -1.90 11.12
N PRO A 53 7.29 -0.95 12.07
CA PRO A 53 6.13 -0.51 12.81
C PRO A 53 5.13 0.21 11.88
N MET A 54 3.88 0.39 12.34
CA MET A 54 2.79 0.91 11.49
C MET A 54 3.10 2.27 10.85
N GLU A 55 3.75 3.17 11.59
CA GLU A 55 4.11 4.50 11.11
C GLU A 55 5.14 4.50 9.98
N CYS A 56 5.85 3.37 9.81
CA CYS A 56 6.82 3.18 8.73
C CYS A 56 6.19 2.76 7.41
N VAL A 57 4.94 2.25 7.41
CA VAL A 57 4.22 1.92 6.18
C VAL A 57 3.48 3.14 5.69
N LYS A 58 3.84 3.64 4.53
CA LYS A 58 3.23 4.78 3.86
C LYS A 58 2.59 4.35 2.55
N ASN A 59 1.80 5.23 1.95
CA ASN A 59 1.21 4.97 0.65
C ASN A 59 2.32 4.75 -0.40
N GLY A 60 2.47 3.51 -0.83
CA GLY A 60 3.41 3.10 -1.87
C GLY A 60 4.81 2.72 -1.41
N GLY A 61 5.15 2.90 -0.12
CA GLY A 61 6.49 2.59 0.36
C GLY A 61 6.56 2.32 1.86
N PHE A 62 7.75 1.97 2.33
CA PHE A 62 7.98 1.79 3.76
C PHE A 62 9.40 2.24 4.15
N GLU A 63 9.56 2.62 5.41
CA GLU A 63 10.88 2.90 5.98
C GLU A 63 11.51 1.58 6.44
N ASN A 64 12.61 1.21 5.78
CA ASN A 64 13.33 -0.04 6.07
C ASN A 64 14.26 0.15 7.27
N ARG A 65 13.72 0.04 8.49
CA ARG A 65 14.49 0.05 9.72
C ARG A 65 15.09 -1.33 9.99
N SER A 66 16.32 -1.38 10.51
CA SER A 66 16.92 -2.64 10.92
C SER A 66 16.80 -2.87 12.42
N ALA A 67 16.63 -4.14 12.80
CA ALA A 67 16.68 -4.60 14.18
C ALA A 67 17.33 -5.98 14.26
N LEU A 68 17.79 -6.38 15.44
CA LEU A 68 18.23 -7.76 15.69
C LEU A 68 17.00 -8.63 15.96
N TYR A 69 16.96 -9.81 15.34
CA TYR A 69 15.82 -10.73 15.41
C TYR A 69 15.46 -11.10 16.86
N GLY A 70 16.45 -11.43 17.69
CA GLY A 70 16.25 -11.80 19.09
C GLY A 70 15.71 -10.66 19.98
N ASN A 71 15.75 -9.40 19.51
CA ASN A 71 15.24 -8.26 20.28
C ASN A 71 13.77 -7.95 19.98
N LEU A 72 13.14 -8.67 19.04
CA LEU A 72 11.78 -8.40 18.60
C LEU A 72 10.78 -9.42 19.15
N SER A 73 9.56 -8.98 19.40
CA SER A 73 8.50 -9.83 19.89
C SER A 73 7.97 -10.77 18.80
N HIS A 74 7.73 -12.03 19.16
CA HIS A 74 7.08 -13.03 18.30
C HIS A 74 5.59 -12.74 18.01
N THR A 75 5.02 -11.70 18.59
CA THR A 75 3.64 -11.25 18.28
C THR A 75 3.56 -10.33 17.07
N LEU A 76 4.71 -9.95 16.51
CA LEU A 76 4.80 -9.14 15.29
C LEU A 76 4.45 -10.00 14.07
N THR A 77 3.96 -9.33 13.01
CA THR A 77 3.57 -9.99 11.77
C THR A 77 4.79 -10.22 10.87
N PRO A 78 5.11 -11.48 10.51
CA PRO A 78 6.25 -11.79 9.65
C PRO A 78 5.93 -11.51 8.18
N PHE A 79 6.96 -11.11 7.41
CA PHE A 79 6.90 -10.94 5.96
C PHE A 79 8.28 -11.17 5.34
N GLN A 80 8.31 -11.36 4.02
CA GLN A 80 9.53 -11.54 3.23
C GLN A 80 9.51 -10.68 1.97
N ASN A 81 10.64 -10.65 1.25
CA ASN A 81 10.73 -9.92 -0.03
C ASN A 81 9.61 -10.36 -0.99
N GLY A 82 8.97 -9.38 -1.64
CA GLY A 82 7.88 -9.58 -2.58
C GLY A 82 6.48 -9.66 -1.95
N ASP A 83 6.38 -9.71 -0.61
CA ASP A 83 5.10 -9.62 0.08
C ASP A 83 4.53 -8.19 0.00
N ILE A 84 3.21 -8.06 0.10
CA ILE A 84 2.53 -6.76 0.23
C ILE A 84 2.03 -6.63 1.67
N ALA A 85 2.46 -5.57 2.35
CA ALA A 85 1.95 -5.20 3.66
C ALA A 85 0.90 -4.10 3.53
N MET A 86 -0.29 -4.29 4.11
CA MET A 86 -1.41 -3.34 4.09
C MET A 86 -1.95 -3.16 5.50
N ALA A 87 -2.14 -1.93 5.93
CA ALA A 87 -2.81 -1.65 7.20
C ALA A 87 -4.23 -2.23 7.21
N LYS A 88 -4.65 -2.83 8.34
CA LYS A 88 -6.01 -3.36 8.52
C LYS A 88 -6.91 -2.51 9.40
N VAL A 89 -6.36 -1.47 10.01
CA VAL A 89 -7.00 -0.65 11.05
C VAL A 89 -7.17 0.81 10.61
N THR A 90 -8.26 1.45 11.06
CA THR A 90 -8.46 2.90 10.90
C THR A 90 -7.48 3.70 11.79
N PRO A 91 -7.01 4.89 11.39
CA PRO A 91 -7.22 5.51 10.07
C PRO A 91 -6.19 5.05 9.02
N CYS A 92 -5.24 4.18 9.38
CA CYS A 92 -4.09 3.82 8.53
C CYS A 92 -4.53 3.18 7.21
N PHE A 93 -5.55 2.30 7.22
CA PHE A 93 -6.09 1.72 6.00
C PHE A 93 -6.73 2.77 5.09
N GLU A 94 -7.53 3.66 5.65
CA GLU A 94 -8.22 4.74 4.91
C GLU A 94 -7.21 5.72 4.31
N ASN A 95 -6.06 5.91 4.97
CA ASN A 95 -4.96 6.73 4.49
C ASN A 95 -4.11 6.04 3.41
N GLY A 96 -4.44 4.80 3.04
CA GLY A 96 -3.71 4.06 2.02
C GLY A 96 -2.34 3.55 2.46
N ASN A 97 -2.14 3.24 3.74
CA ASN A 97 -0.89 2.67 4.23
C ASN A 97 -0.72 1.24 3.71
N ILE A 98 -0.01 1.12 2.59
CA ILE A 98 0.30 -0.12 1.89
C ILE A 98 1.68 -0.01 1.25
N ALA A 99 2.45 -1.10 1.20
CA ALA A 99 3.75 -1.16 0.55
C ALA A 99 4.06 -2.56 0.03
N ILE A 100 4.86 -2.65 -1.04
CA ILE A 100 5.56 -3.87 -1.43
C ILE A 100 6.82 -3.95 -0.56
N MET A 101 7.01 -5.08 0.10
CA MET A 101 8.11 -5.29 1.03
C MET A 101 9.31 -5.88 0.28
N ASP A 102 10.21 -4.99 -0.19
CA ASP A 102 11.39 -5.36 -0.95
C ASP A 102 12.70 -4.86 -0.31
N ASN A 103 13.83 -5.42 -0.72
CA ASN A 103 15.16 -5.06 -0.21
C ASN A 103 15.28 -5.18 1.31
N LEU A 104 14.66 -6.18 1.89
CA LEU A 104 14.67 -6.45 3.32
C LEU A 104 16.04 -6.92 3.80
N PHE A 105 16.44 -6.53 5.02
CA PHE A 105 17.61 -7.10 5.68
C PHE A 105 17.38 -8.60 5.87
N SER A 106 18.35 -9.43 5.48
CA SER A 106 18.25 -10.90 5.45
C SER A 106 17.03 -11.46 4.70
N GLY A 107 16.39 -10.66 3.82
CA GLY A 107 15.21 -11.06 3.06
C GLY A 107 13.94 -11.22 3.91
N PHE A 108 13.97 -10.86 5.18
CA PHE A 108 12.91 -11.11 6.16
C PHE A 108 12.63 -9.86 7.01
N GLY A 109 11.40 -9.74 7.45
CA GLY A 109 11.01 -8.67 8.36
C GLY A 109 9.89 -9.04 9.31
N LEU A 110 9.79 -8.25 10.37
CA LEU A 110 8.71 -8.27 11.35
C LEU A 110 8.06 -6.89 11.41
N GLY A 111 6.74 -6.83 11.34
CA GLY A 111 6.00 -5.59 11.37
C GLY A 111 4.88 -5.57 12.38
N SER A 112 4.18 -4.44 12.43
CA SER A 112 3.03 -4.27 13.30
C SER A 112 2.01 -5.40 13.14
N SER A 113 1.46 -5.89 14.26
CA SER A 113 0.35 -6.85 14.27
C SER A 113 -0.93 -6.29 13.63
N GLU A 114 -0.99 -5.00 13.33
CA GLU A 114 -2.10 -4.34 12.62
C GLU A 114 -1.89 -4.28 11.09
N LEU A 115 -0.95 -5.06 10.56
CA LEU A 115 -0.77 -5.26 9.11
C LEU A 115 -1.42 -6.57 8.67
N PHE A 116 -2.02 -6.56 7.47
CA PHE A 116 -2.27 -7.73 6.66
C PHE A 116 -1.08 -7.94 5.74
N ILE A 117 -0.65 -9.18 5.59
CA ILE A 117 0.41 -9.57 4.65
C ILE A 117 -0.20 -10.44 3.56
N PHE A 118 0.13 -10.11 2.32
CA PHE A 118 -0.26 -10.88 1.14
C PHE A 118 0.98 -11.34 0.41
N ARG A 119 1.05 -12.62 0.08
CA ARG A 119 2.08 -13.21 -0.78
C ARG A 119 1.46 -13.59 -2.11
N PRO A 120 1.65 -12.79 -3.17
CA PRO A 120 1.10 -13.08 -4.50
C PRO A 120 1.61 -14.43 -5.03
N LYS A 121 0.72 -15.24 -5.65
CA LYS A 121 1.04 -16.53 -6.28
C LYS A 121 0.67 -16.56 -7.76
N SER A 122 -0.57 -16.24 -8.05
CA SER A 122 -1.18 -16.32 -9.39
C SER A 122 -1.60 -14.94 -9.90
N ILE A 123 -0.99 -13.90 -9.37
CA ILE A 123 -1.21 -12.50 -9.74
C ILE A 123 0.12 -11.74 -9.62
N SER A 124 0.37 -10.81 -10.52
CA SER A 124 1.54 -9.94 -10.43
C SER A 124 1.51 -9.11 -9.14
N THR A 125 2.62 -9.08 -8.39
CA THR A 125 2.75 -8.28 -7.16
C THR A 125 2.41 -6.81 -7.41
N ARG A 126 2.94 -6.22 -8.50
CA ARG A 126 2.73 -4.81 -8.84
C ARG A 126 1.25 -4.54 -9.20
N TYR A 127 0.64 -5.40 -10.02
CA TYR A 127 -0.78 -5.27 -10.36
C TYR A 127 -1.65 -5.40 -9.12
N PHE A 128 -1.39 -6.40 -8.28
CA PHE A 128 -2.15 -6.62 -7.05
C PHE A 128 -1.99 -5.48 -6.04
N PHE A 129 -0.80 -4.91 -5.93
CA PHE A 129 -0.54 -3.72 -5.14
C PHE A 129 -1.44 -2.54 -5.57
N TYR A 130 -1.56 -2.27 -6.88
CA TYR A 130 -2.48 -1.24 -7.39
C TYR A 130 -3.94 -1.61 -7.21
N TRP A 131 -4.26 -2.89 -7.39
CA TRP A 131 -5.63 -3.38 -7.20
C TRP A 131 -6.10 -3.15 -5.76
N LEU A 132 -5.27 -3.39 -4.75
CA LEU A 132 -5.57 -3.16 -3.33
C LEU A 132 -5.77 -1.68 -2.99
N GLN A 133 -5.35 -0.75 -3.85
CA GLN A 133 -5.57 0.69 -3.71
C GLN A 133 -6.79 1.20 -4.49
N ASN A 134 -7.49 0.33 -5.18
CA ASN A 134 -8.71 0.68 -5.92
C ASN A 134 -9.77 1.23 -4.97
N LYS A 135 -10.30 2.41 -5.30
CA LYS A 135 -11.31 3.10 -4.47
C LYS A 135 -12.55 2.26 -4.19
N ALA A 136 -13.01 1.45 -5.16
CA ALA A 136 -14.18 0.59 -4.97
C ALA A 136 -13.90 -0.50 -3.93
N PHE A 137 -12.71 -1.15 -4.01
CA PHE A 137 -12.27 -2.10 -2.99
C PHE A 137 -12.15 -1.42 -1.61
N VAL A 138 -11.47 -0.28 -1.54
CA VAL A 138 -11.28 0.46 -0.27
C VAL A 138 -12.61 0.83 0.36
N ALA A 139 -13.55 1.40 -0.41
CA ALA A 139 -14.88 1.75 0.07
C ALA A 139 -15.65 0.52 0.59
N ARG A 140 -15.57 -0.60 -0.15
CA ARG A 140 -16.21 -1.85 0.26
C ARG A 140 -15.56 -2.43 1.52
N ALA A 141 -14.24 -2.42 1.63
CA ALA A 141 -13.52 -2.87 2.82
C ALA A 141 -13.91 -2.02 4.04
N CYS A 142 -13.92 -0.69 3.91
CA CYS A 142 -14.36 0.23 4.98
C CYS A 142 -15.79 -0.07 5.45
N SER A 143 -16.72 -0.39 4.54
CA SER A 143 -18.10 -0.72 4.90
C SER A 143 -18.24 -2.01 5.74
N THR A 144 -17.22 -2.87 5.74
CA THR A 144 -17.19 -4.13 6.50
C THR A 144 -16.42 -4.03 7.82
N MET A 145 -15.82 -2.87 8.09
CA MET A 145 -15.02 -2.69 9.29
C MET A 145 -15.84 -2.75 10.56
N THR A 146 -15.32 -3.44 11.57
CA THR A 146 -15.90 -3.55 12.91
C THR A 146 -14.89 -3.10 13.96
N GLY A 147 -15.39 -2.61 15.09
CA GLY A 147 -14.58 -2.13 16.22
C GLY A 147 -15.24 -0.99 16.97
N THR A 148 -14.62 -0.58 18.05
CA THR A 148 -15.11 0.48 18.96
C THR A 148 -14.04 1.55 19.17
N GLY A 149 -14.44 2.72 19.69
CA GLY A 149 -13.49 3.76 20.09
C GLY A 149 -12.66 4.37 18.94
N GLY A 150 -13.18 4.36 17.71
CA GLY A 150 -12.45 4.88 16.53
C GLY A 150 -11.46 3.90 15.90
N LEU A 151 -11.18 2.77 16.55
CA LEU A 151 -10.32 1.71 16.03
C LEU A 151 -11.16 0.60 15.41
N LYS A 152 -11.41 0.70 14.11
CA LYS A 152 -12.11 -0.32 13.32
C LYS A 152 -11.11 -1.15 12.51
N ARG A 153 -11.43 -2.41 12.28
CA ARG A 153 -10.59 -3.35 11.53
C ARG A 153 -11.38 -4.04 10.44
N ILE A 154 -10.73 -4.27 9.31
CA ILE A 154 -11.28 -5.07 8.22
C ILE A 154 -11.32 -6.54 8.67
N SER A 155 -12.42 -7.22 8.34
CA SER A 155 -12.55 -8.66 8.62
C SER A 155 -11.60 -9.48 7.72
N PRO A 156 -10.78 -10.40 8.29
CA PRO A 156 -10.00 -11.36 7.50
C PRO A 156 -10.86 -12.20 6.56
N SER A 157 -12.07 -12.54 6.97
CA SER A 157 -13.02 -13.31 6.14
C SER A 157 -13.45 -12.51 4.90
N PHE A 158 -13.68 -11.20 5.04
CA PHE A 158 -13.96 -10.34 3.90
C PHE A 158 -12.79 -10.36 2.90
N ILE A 159 -11.56 -10.15 3.38
CA ILE A 159 -10.36 -10.13 2.53
C ILE A 159 -10.23 -11.44 1.74
N ARG A 160 -10.26 -12.59 2.41
CA ARG A 160 -10.09 -13.91 1.75
C ARG A 160 -11.11 -14.17 0.66
N ASN A 161 -12.34 -13.73 0.84
CA ASN A 161 -13.45 -13.97 -0.08
C ASN A 161 -13.72 -12.82 -1.04
N CYS A 162 -12.93 -11.73 -0.95
CA CYS A 162 -13.08 -10.57 -1.82
C CYS A 162 -12.92 -10.98 -3.30
N PRO A 163 -13.89 -10.64 -4.17
CA PRO A 163 -13.75 -10.87 -5.59
C PRO A 163 -12.73 -9.90 -6.19
N VAL A 164 -11.86 -10.45 -7.03
CA VAL A 164 -10.78 -9.74 -7.73
C VAL A 164 -10.96 -9.98 -9.23
N HIS A 165 -10.96 -8.91 -10.02
CA HIS A 165 -10.89 -9.02 -11.47
C HIS A 165 -9.44 -9.20 -11.91
N CYS A 166 -9.21 -10.20 -12.75
CA CYS A 166 -7.89 -10.66 -13.09
C CYS A 166 -7.67 -10.61 -14.61
N PRO A 167 -6.91 -9.63 -15.13
CA PRO A 167 -6.44 -9.63 -16.50
C PRO A 167 -5.46 -10.78 -16.78
N SER A 168 -5.12 -11.02 -18.06
CA SER A 168 -3.98 -11.87 -18.41
C SER A 168 -2.67 -11.31 -17.83
N THR A 169 -1.67 -12.17 -17.63
CA THR A 169 -0.36 -11.78 -17.07
C THR A 169 0.30 -10.64 -17.87
N ASP A 170 0.22 -10.68 -19.20
CA ASP A 170 0.75 -9.63 -20.08
C ASP A 170 0.03 -8.30 -19.85
N GLU A 171 -1.27 -8.35 -19.63
CA GLU A 171 -2.07 -7.15 -19.39
C GLU A 171 -1.84 -6.60 -17.97
N GLN A 172 -1.69 -7.46 -16.97
CA GLN A 172 -1.27 -7.05 -15.62
C GLN A 172 0.04 -6.28 -15.66
N THR A 173 1.03 -6.77 -16.44
CA THR A 173 2.32 -6.10 -16.62
C THR A 173 2.14 -4.73 -17.28
N LYS A 174 1.41 -4.64 -18.39
CA LYS A 174 1.15 -3.36 -19.09
C LYS A 174 0.43 -2.34 -18.21
N ILE A 175 -0.55 -2.80 -17.42
CA ILE A 175 -1.26 -1.93 -16.47
C ILE A 175 -0.31 -1.42 -15.40
N SER A 176 0.54 -2.29 -14.84
CA SER A 176 1.51 -1.92 -13.82
C SER A 176 2.54 -0.93 -14.34
N ASP A 177 3.12 -1.18 -15.51
CA ASP A 177 4.10 -0.29 -16.15
C ASP A 177 3.51 1.09 -16.42
N TYR A 178 2.27 1.13 -16.89
CA TYR A 178 1.56 2.40 -17.11
C TYR A 178 1.34 3.15 -15.79
N LEU A 179 0.89 2.45 -14.76
CA LEU A 179 0.63 3.06 -13.45
C LEU A 179 1.91 3.52 -12.77
N ASP A 180 2.98 2.72 -12.80
CA ASP A 180 4.28 3.11 -12.25
C ASP A 180 4.80 4.40 -12.91
N ALA A 181 4.75 4.47 -14.24
CA ALA A 181 5.19 5.66 -14.98
C ALA A 181 4.31 6.90 -14.71
N LYS A 182 3.01 6.73 -14.47
CA LYS A 182 2.10 7.83 -14.17
C LYS A 182 2.20 8.28 -12.72
N CYS A 183 2.20 7.33 -11.77
CA CYS A 183 2.29 7.63 -10.34
C CYS A 183 3.63 8.29 -10.02
N SER A 184 4.76 7.76 -10.53
CA SER A 184 6.07 8.39 -10.33
C SER A 184 6.08 9.85 -10.76
N LYS A 185 5.53 10.18 -11.94
CA LYS A 185 5.45 11.59 -12.37
C LYS A 185 4.57 12.46 -11.48
N ILE A 186 3.48 11.90 -10.94
CA ILE A 186 2.60 12.61 -10.01
C ILE A 186 3.35 12.85 -8.68
N ASP A 187 4.07 11.85 -8.18
CA ASP A 187 4.84 11.96 -6.94
C ASP A 187 5.99 12.97 -7.05
N ASP A 188 6.67 13.04 -8.20
CA ASP A 188 7.68 14.06 -8.49
C ASP A 188 7.07 15.48 -8.46
N LEU A 189 5.90 15.64 -9.07
CA LEU A 189 5.17 16.92 -9.06
C LEU A 189 4.72 17.30 -7.64
N LEU A 190 4.19 16.36 -6.88
CA LEU A 190 3.78 16.57 -5.48
C LEU A 190 4.98 17.00 -4.63
N THR A 191 6.13 16.34 -4.81
CA THR A 191 7.38 16.68 -4.11
C THR A 191 7.81 18.12 -4.42
N SER A 192 7.79 18.53 -5.70
CA SER A 192 8.12 19.88 -6.13
C SER A 192 7.16 20.93 -5.56
N VAL A 193 5.86 20.63 -5.56
CA VAL A 193 4.84 21.53 -4.98
C VAL A 193 5.02 21.68 -3.48
N HIS A 194 5.27 20.59 -2.77
CA HIS A 194 5.55 20.65 -1.32
C HIS A 194 6.78 21.50 -1.01
N ALA A 195 7.87 21.34 -1.77
CA ALA A 195 9.07 22.18 -1.61
C ALA A 195 8.73 23.67 -1.81
N SER A 196 7.97 24.01 -2.84
CA SER A 196 7.53 25.40 -3.10
C SER A 196 6.66 25.94 -1.95
N ILE A 197 5.76 25.15 -1.41
CA ILE A 197 4.92 25.54 -0.26
C ILE A 197 5.81 25.89 0.96
N GLU A 198 6.83 25.09 1.25
CA GLU A 198 7.74 25.34 2.36
C GLU A 198 8.58 26.62 2.15
N GLU A 199 9.00 26.91 0.92
CA GLU A 199 9.67 28.17 0.58
C GLU A 199 8.75 29.37 0.80
N TYR A 200 7.50 29.32 0.35
CA TYR A 200 6.53 30.38 0.58
C TYR A 200 6.21 30.59 2.08
N LYS A 201 6.16 29.53 2.87
CA LYS A 201 6.02 29.65 4.33
C LYS A 201 7.20 30.40 4.95
N LYS A 202 8.45 30.08 4.55
CA LYS A 202 9.66 30.78 5.00
C LYS A 202 9.65 32.24 4.58
N LEU A 203 9.30 32.54 3.33
CA LEU A 203 9.19 33.90 2.82
C LEU A 203 8.14 34.71 3.61
N LYS A 204 6.96 34.17 3.83
CA LYS A 204 5.90 34.78 4.64
C LYS A 204 6.44 35.15 6.04
N GLN A 205 7.12 34.21 6.69
CA GLN A 205 7.70 34.49 8.04
C GLN A 205 8.78 35.54 8.00
N ALA A 206 9.62 35.55 6.97
CA ALA A 206 10.67 36.57 6.81
C ALA A 206 10.06 37.96 6.61
N VAL A 207 9.04 38.10 5.76
CA VAL A 207 8.32 39.36 5.52
C VAL A 207 7.69 39.87 6.82
N ILE A 208 6.99 39.03 7.56
CA ILE A 208 6.40 39.40 8.85
C ILE A 208 7.48 39.91 9.81
N THR A 209 8.56 39.15 10.00
CA THR A 209 9.63 39.48 10.91
C THR A 209 10.28 40.82 10.51
N GLN A 210 10.61 40.99 9.23
CA GLN A 210 11.23 42.21 8.72
C GLN A 210 10.35 43.46 8.93
N THR A 211 9.06 43.33 8.60
CA THR A 211 8.11 44.45 8.69
C THR A 211 7.82 44.83 10.12
N VAL A 212 7.64 43.88 11.02
CA VAL A 212 7.37 44.15 12.45
C VAL A 212 8.60 44.74 13.16
N THR A 213 9.81 44.32 12.75
CA THR A 213 11.06 44.80 13.43
C THR A 213 11.67 46.04 12.81
N LYS A 214 11.48 46.27 11.50
CA LYS A 214 12.16 47.37 10.76
C LYS A 214 11.20 48.34 10.09
N GLY A 215 9.89 48.16 10.26
CA GLY A 215 8.85 48.95 9.58
C GLY A 215 8.68 48.63 8.10
N VAL A 216 7.66 49.23 7.49
CA VAL A 216 7.42 49.15 6.05
C VAL A 216 8.41 50.10 5.37
N ARG A 217 9.24 49.59 4.45
CA ARG A 217 10.03 50.46 3.59
C ARG A 217 9.09 51.13 2.59
N GLY A 218 8.99 52.45 2.64
CA GLY A 218 8.28 53.24 1.64
C GLY A 218 8.96 53.19 0.28
#